data_b8ad1ef8381ef53ca57a579ca0667bc6
#
_entry.id   b8ad1ef8381ef53ca57a579ca0667bc6
#
_cell.length_a   1.000
_cell.length_b   1.000
_cell.length_c   1.000
_cell.angle_alpha   90.00
_cell.angle_beta   90.00
_cell.angle_gamma   90.00
#
_symmetry.space_group_name_H-M   'P 1'
#
loop_
_entity.id
_entity.type
_entity.pdbx_description
1 polymer ?
#
loop_
_entity_poly.entity_id
_entity_poly.type
_entity_poly.pdbx_seq_one_letter_code
_entity_poly.pdbx_strand_id
1 'polypeptide(L)'
;MHRGLYRVRISAGGKRHLVGDYTDLADAKAALTRAKADAARGVDRPPEAKKAKLPRGIELYRGEYRVRISVNGKRHMVGSYRSLADAKSALTLAKADVVRGVYQSPEELKAEREAEKAREAAILAAAKALEEKELTVSAWAEKWLGQLIETGRSDGTLRTYRSTLSRHILPALGKKRLGEVSQDDVDRLLRSRKTPAVRTNVSRVLRSLYLAAVDQGEGGLTAVPFRLHVPKPQVARGLDSSKVATPDQVRALAEALPDYLSLAAYLAAIMSLRLGEVLGLQRGDFEDLDSPGLAVLHIRRQWNSKAYGGGAAYSAPKAGSEGVLAVPEELAAQVRAHLKRWVGGKKTSPLFPSVRDSSRPLSQTLFDEEWRAARVKAGMPSFRFHDLRHTGLTLYAQAGATLSEIMARGRHKHPEVAVRYQHATLERDRANAAVLGAAFG
;
A
#
# COMPACT_ATOMS: atom_id res chain seq x y z
N MET A 1 -62.82 -13.02 -9.54
CA MET A 1 -62.37 -13.44 -8.20
C MET A 1 -62.43 -12.26 -7.25
N HIS A 2 -63.01 -12.41 -6.06
CA HIS A 2 -62.98 -11.32 -5.06
C HIS A 2 -62.46 -11.90 -3.76
N ARG A 3 -61.30 -11.38 -3.23
CA ARG A 3 -60.64 -11.85 -2.02
C ARG A 3 -60.33 -13.38 -2.01
N GLY A 4 -59.90 -13.95 -3.15
CA GLY A 4 -59.54 -15.37 -3.27
C GLY A 4 -60.70 -16.37 -3.34
N LEU A 5 -61.92 -15.85 -3.48
CA LEU A 5 -63.14 -16.63 -3.62
C LEU A 5 -63.80 -16.37 -4.95
N TYR A 6 -64.49 -17.37 -5.52
CA TYR A 6 -65.29 -17.25 -6.72
C TYR A 6 -66.67 -16.74 -6.32
N ARG A 7 -66.96 -15.45 -6.57
CA ARG A 7 -68.24 -14.83 -6.26
C ARG A 7 -69.21 -15.01 -7.42
N VAL A 8 -70.28 -15.73 -7.17
CA VAL A 8 -71.34 -15.98 -8.16
C VAL A 8 -72.48 -15.00 -7.96
N ARG A 9 -72.86 -14.33 -9.06
CA ARG A 9 -74.00 -13.40 -9.13
C ARG A 9 -74.85 -13.73 -10.35
N ILE A 10 -76.16 -13.56 -10.21
CA ILE A 10 -77.10 -13.65 -11.36
C ILE A 10 -77.93 -12.35 -11.43
N SER A 11 -78.43 -12.06 -12.62
CA SER A 11 -79.42 -11.00 -12.84
C SER A 11 -80.78 -11.63 -13.03
N ALA A 12 -81.76 -11.31 -12.21
CA ALA A 12 -83.11 -11.76 -12.31
C ALA A 12 -84.07 -10.58 -11.93
N GLY A 13 -85.14 -10.40 -12.66
CA GLY A 13 -86.08 -9.31 -12.42
C GLY A 13 -85.48 -7.89 -12.49
N GLY A 14 -84.42 -7.69 -13.31
CA GLY A 14 -83.73 -6.41 -13.45
C GLY A 14 -82.77 -6.06 -12.28
N LYS A 15 -82.62 -6.92 -11.29
CA LYS A 15 -81.69 -6.74 -10.13
C LYS A 15 -80.59 -7.80 -10.13
N ARG A 16 -79.39 -7.43 -9.63
CA ARG A 16 -78.28 -8.35 -9.42
C ARG A 16 -78.38 -8.99 -8.04
N HIS A 17 -78.40 -10.33 -8.00
CA HIS A 17 -78.47 -11.08 -6.74
C HIS A 17 -77.15 -11.86 -6.54
N LEU A 18 -76.64 -11.90 -5.30
CA LEU A 18 -75.48 -12.69 -4.91
C LEU A 18 -75.94 -14.13 -4.64
N VAL A 19 -75.40 -15.10 -5.37
CA VAL A 19 -75.67 -16.55 -5.19
C VAL A 19 -74.81 -17.10 -4.06
N GLY A 20 -73.55 -16.73 -4.03
CA GLY A 20 -72.62 -17.15 -2.99
C GLY A 20 -71.17 -16.89 -3.33
N ASP A 21 -70.26 -17.09 -2.35
CA ASP A 21 -68.82 -17.10 -2.49
C ASP A 21 -68.33 -18.53 -2.28
N TYR A 22 -67.52 -19.04 -3.26
CA TYR A 22 -67.08 -20.41 -3.35
C TYR A 22 -65.57 -20.46 -3.36
N THR A 23 -64.95 -21.48 -2.71
CA THR A 23 -63.51 -21.68 -2.68
C THR A 23 -63.01 -22.46 -3.89
N ASP A 24 -63.89 -23.17 -4.60
CA ASP A 24 -63.58 -23.96 -5.79
C ASP A 24 -64.33 -23.44 -7.01
N LEU A 25 -63.72 -23.49 -8.18
CA LEU A 25 -64.28 -23.02 -9.42
C LEU A 25 -65.40 -23.95 -9.93
N ALA A 26 -65.30 -25.26 -9.73
CA ALA A 26 -66.29 -26.23 -10.14
C ALA A 26 -67.62 -26.01 -9.34
N ASP A 27 -67.49 -25.83 -8.04
CA ASP A 27 -68.63 -25.50 -7.17
C ASP A 27 -69.27 -24.16 -7.53
N ALA A 28 -68.48 -23.15 -7.86
CA ALA A 28 -68.98 -21.87 -8.31
C ALA A 28 -69.73 -21.97 -9.64
N LYS A 29 -69.23 -22.72 -10.61
CA LYS A 29 -69.89 -23.00 -11.90
C LYS A 29 -71.21 -23.78 -11.69
N ALA A 30 -71.20 -24.82 -10.88
CA ALA A 30 -72.39 -25.60 -10.55
C ALA A 30 -73.49 -24.75 -9.87
N ALA A 31 -73.09 -23.87 -8.97
CA ALA A 31 -73.99 -22.93 -8.30
C ALA A 31 -74.59 -21.91 -9.31
N LEU A 32 -73.77 -21.39 -10.23
CA LEU A 32 -74.24 -20.46 -11.25
C LEU A 32 -75.24 -21.12 -12.19
N THR A 33 -74.98 -22.39 -12.61
CA THR A 33 -75.88 -23.14 -13.49
C THR A 33 -77.25 -23.42 -12.80
N ARG A 34 -77.21 -23.84 -11.53
CA ARG A 34 -78.43 -24.02 -10.73
C ARG A 34 -79.24 -22.74 -10.55
N ALA A 35 -78.56 -21.67 -10.17
CA ALA A 35 -79.21 -20.37 -9.99
C ALA A 35 -79.83 -19.80 -11.24
N LYS A 36 -79.20 -20.01 -12.43
CA LYS A 36 -79.75 -19.66 -13.73
C LYS A 36 -80.98 -20.51 -14.05
N ALA A 37 -80.96 -21.81 -13.78
CA ALA A 37 -82.08 -22.70 -13.98
C ALA A 37 -83.28 -22.35 -13.06
N ASP A 38 -83.05 -21.98 -11.83
CA ASP A 38 -84.08 -21.54 -10.91
C ASP A 38 -84.69 -20.19 -11.28
N ALA A 39 -83.86 -19.23 -11.73
CA ALA A 39 -84.35 -17.96 -12.27
C ALA A 39 -85.22 -18.14 -13.55
N ALA A 40 -84.86 -19.09 -14.41
CA ALA A 40 -85.63 -19.43 -15.60
C ALA A 40 -86.99 -20.08 -15.29
N ARG A 41 -87.15 -20.69 -14.13
CA ARG A 41 -88.42 -21.30 -13.65
C ARG A 41 -89.29 -20.34 -12.86
N GLY A 42 -88.93 -19.04 -12.77
CA GLY A 42 -89.70 -18.05 -12.06
C GLY A 42 -89.61 -18.10 -10.51
N VAL A 43 -88.66 -18.80 -9.98
CA VAL A 43 -88.39 -18.87 -8.55
C VAL A 43 -87.66 -17.58 -8.10
N ASP A 44 -88.42 -16.66 -7.54
CA ASP A 44 -87.95 -15.27 -7.24
C ASP A 44 -87.07 -15.18 -5.97
N ARG A 45 -86.59 -16.28 -5.42
CA ARG A 45 -85.73 -16.32 -4.22
C ARG A 45 -84.44 -17.04 -4.53
N PRO A 46 -83.35 -16.30 -4.74
CA PRO A 46 -82.02 -16.95 -4.81
C PRO A 46 -81.70 -17.58 -3.44
N PRO A 47 -81.10 -18.79 -3.42
CA PRO A 47 -80.75 -19.46 -2.20
C PRO A 47 -79.80 -18.60 -1.36
N GLU A 48 -79.96 -18.59 -0.06
CA GLU A 48 -79.08 -17.88 0.86
C GLU A 48 -77.59 -18.25 0.61
N ALA A 49 -76.75 -17.28 0.44
CA ALA A 49 -75.33 -17.44 0.21
C ALA A 49 -74.70 -18.17 1.42
N LYS A 50 -74.38 -19.45 1.26
CA LYS A 50 -73.58 -20.18 2.25
C LYS A 50 -72.15 -19.66 2.21
N LYS A 51 -71.66 -19.02 3.30
CA LYS A 51 -70.23 -18.67 3.46
C LYS A 51 -69.42 -19.98 3.38
N ALA A 52 -68.49 -20.03 2.44
CA ALA A 52 -67.54 -21.16 2.34
C ALA A 52 -66.79 -21.30 3.67
N LYS A 53 -66.94 -22.46 4.36
CA LYS A 53 -66.23 -22.76 5.57
C LYS A 53 -64.80 -23.22 5.21
N LEU A 54 -63.82 -22.39 5.54
CA LEU A 54 -62.41 -22.80 5.45
C LEU A 54 -62.12 -23.94 6.44
N PRO A 55 -61.21 -24.84 6.12
CA PRO A 55 -60.74 -25.91 7.04
C PRO A 55 -60.23 -25.29 8.35
N ARG A 56 -60.46 -25.98 9.49
CA ARG A 56 -59.98 -25.57 10.80
C ARG A 56 -58.48 -25.45 10.79
N GLY A 57 -57.91 -24.26 11.07
CA GLY A 57 -56.48 -23.94 10.98
C GLY A 57 -56.07 -23.14 9.73
N ILE A 58 -57.03 -22.83 8.81
CA ILE A 58 -56.78 -21.96 7.65
C ILE A 58 -57.71 -20.73 7.81
N GLU A 59 -57.10 -19.55 7.65
CA GLU A 59 -57.78 -18.25 7.73
C GLU A 59 -57.44 -17.42 6.49
N LEU A 60 -58.44 -16.80 5.85
CA LEU A 60 -58.17 -15.88 4.74
C LEU A 60 -57.91 -14.49 5.30
N TYR A 61 -56.72 -13.96 5.06
CA TYR A 61 -56.29 -12.65 5.51
C TYR A 61 -55.58 -11.89 4.40
N ARG A 62 -56.11 -10.70 4.05
CA ARG A 62 -55.55 -9.82 3.00
C ARG A 62 -55.31 -10.51 1.65
N GLY A 63 -56.13 -11.51 1.31
CA GLY A 63 -56.01 -12.23 0.02
C GLY A 63 -55.09 -13.47 0.03
N GLU A 64 -54.48 -13.80 1.18
CA GLU A 64 -53.69 -15.03 1.35
C GLU A 64 -54.30 -15.92 2.41
N TYR A 65 -54.07 -17.26 2.22
CA TYR A 65 -54.50 -18.28 3.17
C TYR A 65 -53.44 -18.51 4.22
N ARG A 66 -53.68 -18.00 5.46
CA ARG A 66 -52.80 -18.22 6.61
C ARG A 66 -53.09 -19.58 7.25
N VAL A 67 -52.07 -20.37 7.42
CA VAL A 67 -52.11 -21.69 8.06
C VAL A 67 -51.56 -21.60 9.46
N ARG A 68 -52.37 -22.06 10.45
CA ARG A 68 -52.01 -22.10 11.87
C ARG A 68 -52.32 -23.48 12.42
N ILE A 69 -51.40 -23.99 13.24
CA ILE A 69 -51.60 -25.23 14.04
C ILE A 69 -51.45 -24.96 15.51
N SER A 70 -52.00 -25.80 16.31
CA SER A 70 -51.81 -25.76 17.75
C SER A 70 -50.90 -26.90 18.17
N VAL A 71 -49.80 -26.58 18.87
CA VAL A 71 -48.82 -27.54 19.40
C VAL A 71 -48.68 -27.22 20.88
N ASN A 72 -48.88 -28.19 21.75
CA ASN A 72 -48.81 -28.03 23.21
C ASN A 72 -49.55 -26.82 23.73
N GLY A 73 -50.78 -26.57 23.22
CA GLY A 73 -51.66 -25.48 23.63
C GLY A 73 -51.30 -24.12 23.03
N LYS A 74 -50.17 -23.92 22.36
CA LYS A 74 -49.74 -22.69 21.67
C LYS A 74 -50.07 -22.75 20.18
N ARG A 75 -50.53 -21.60 19.63
CA ARG A 75 -50.81 -21.46 18.18
C ARG A 75 -49.54 -21.00 17.44
N HIS A 76 -49.09 -21.79 16.49
CA HIS A 76 -47.98 -21.48 15.63
C HIS A 76 -48.43 -21.18 14.23
N MET A 77 -47.83 -20.19 13.61
CA MET A 77 -48.00 -19.84 12.18
C MET A 77 -47.15 -20.81 11.34
N VAL A 78 -47.77 -21.58 10.46
CA VAL A 78 -47.05 -22.45 9.50
C VAL A 78 -46.59 -21.66 8.27
N GLY A 79 -47.43 -20.77 7.78
CA GLY A 79 -47.13 -19.92 6.63
C GLY A 79 -48.36 -19.22 6.07
N SER A 80 -48.13 -18.40 5.03
CA SER A 80 -49.15 -17.75 4.20
C SER A 80 -49.03 -18.23 2.76
N TYR A 81 -50.16 -18.59 2.13
CA TYR A 81 -50.22 -19.21 0.79
C TYR A 81 -51.22 -18.48 -0.08
N ARG A 82 -50.94 -18.36 -1.37
CA ARG A 82 -51.83 -17.71 -2.35
C ARG A 82 -52.96 -18.62 -2.79
N SER A 83 -52.77 -19.93 -2.67
CA SER A 83 -53.73 -20.98 -3.08
C SER A 83 -54.29 -21.71 -1.85
N LEU A 84 -55.58 -22.03 -1.86
CA LEU A 84 -56.18 -22.84 -0.80
C LEU A 84 -55.66 -24.31 -0.85
N ALA A 85 -55.28 -24.79 -2.04
CA ALA A 85 -54.70 -26.13 -2.19
C ALA A 85 -53.33 -26.22 -1.45
N ASP A 86 -52.46 -25.26 -1.66
CA ASP A 86 -51.15 -25.20 -1.01
C ASP A 86 -51.31 -25.03 0.52
N ALA A 87 -52.26 -24.23 0.96
CA ALA A 87 -52.56 -24.06 2.38
C ALA A 87 -53.04 -25.34 3.03
N LYS A 88 -53.91 -26.12 2.35
CA LYS A 88 -54.38 -27.44 2.80
C LYS A 88 -53.22 -28.44 2.91
N SER A 89 -52.37 -28.51 1.87
CA SER A 89 -51.17 -29.37 1.87
C SER A 89 -50.22 -29.02 3.01
N ALA A 90 -49.93 -27.75 3.20
CA ALA A 90 -49.09 -27.29 4.30
C ALA A 90 -49.68 -27.60 5.68
N LEU A 91 -51.00 -27.44 5.84
CA LEU A 91 -51.68 -27.80 7.08
C LEU A 91 -51.57 -29.29 7.38
N THR A 92 -51.73 -30.12 6.34
CA THR A 92 -51.65 -31.59 6.49
C THR A 92 -50.26 -32.05 6.84
N LEU A 93 -49.21 -31.48 6.19
CA LEU A 93 -47.81 -31.79 6.50
C LEU A 93 -47.47 -31.34 7.91
N ALA A 94 -47.79 -30.12 8.28
CA ALA A 94 -47.51 -29.61 9.62
C ALA A 94 -48.20 -30.41 10.73
N LYS A 95 -49.44 -30.87 10.50
CA LYS A 95 -50.12 -31.79 11.45
C LYS A 95 -49.45 -33.16 11.57
N ALA A 96 -48.99 -33.70 10.43
CA ALA A 96 -48.25 -34.97 10.42
C ALA A 96 -46.92 -34.83 11.18
N ASP A 97 -46.23 -33.71 11.04
CA ASP A 97 -44.95 -33.43 11.75
C ASP A 97 -45.18 -33.27 13.24
N VAL A 98 -46.29 -32.66 13.66
CA VAL A 98 -46.67 -32.61 15.11
C VAL A 98 -46.93 -33.99 15.67
N VAL A 99 -47.64 -34.83 14.92
CA VAL A 99 -47.92 -36.22 15.36
C VAL A 99 -46.62 -37.02 15.46
N ARG A 100 -45.67 -36.80 14.60
CA ARG A 100 -44.35 -37.43 14.61
C ARG A 100 -43.40 -36.85 15.66
N GLY A 101 -43.75 -35.75 16.31
CA GLY A 101 -42.91 -35.05 17.25
C GLY A 101 -41.75 -34.29 16.66
N VAL A 102 -41.73 -34.06 15.34
CA VAL A 102 -40.63 -33.41 14.61
C VAL A 102 -40.98 -32.02 14.08
N TYR A 103 -42.14 -31.49 14.48
CA TYR A 103 -42.58 -30.17 14.03
C TYR A 103 -41.68 -29.09 14.64
N GLN A 104 -41.09 -28.27 13.77
CA GLN A 104 -40.42 -27.02 14.13
C GLN A 104 -41.18 -25.85 13.55
N SER A 105 -41.40 -24.81 14.32
CA SER A 105 -42.00 -23.58 13.84
C SER A 105 -41.04 -22.82 12.90
N PRO A 106 -41.56 -21.99 12.00
CA PRO A 106 -40.71 -21.13 11.14
C PRO A 106 -39.73 -20.25 11.95
N GLU A 107 -40.10 -19.86 13.16
CA GLU A 107 -39.25 -19.07 14.07
C GLU A 107 -38.11 -19.92 14.63
N GLU A 108 -38.38 -21.18 15.03
CA GLU A 108 -37.37 -22.11 15.50
C GLU A 108 -36.39 -22.50 14.39
N LEU A 109 -36.87 -22.79 13.19
CA LEU A 109 -36.05 -23.06 12.01
C LEU A 109 -35.16 -21.86 11.64
N LYS A 110 -35.68 -20.65 11.77
CA LYS A 110 -34.89 -19.42 11.55
C LYS A 110 -33.82 -19.23 12.61
N ALA A 111 -34.19 -19.44 13.87
CA ALA A 111 -33.25 -19.35 15.00
C ALA A 111 -32.13 -20.43 14.91
N GLU A 112 -32.47 -21.65 14.50
CA GLU A 112 -31.49 -22.72 14.28
C GLU A 112 -30.51 -22.39 13.15
N ARG A 113 -31.00 -21.87 12.01
CA ARG A 113 -30.14 -21.42 10.90
C ARG A 113 -29.24 -20.24 11.29
N GLU A 114 -29.74 -19.31 12.10
CA GLU A 114 -28.94 -18.20 12.62
C GLU A 114 -27.88 -18.68 13.62
N ALA A 115 -28.24 -19.65 14.47
CA ALA A 115 -27.30 -20.27 15.41
C ALA A 115 -26.21 -21.09 14.68
N GLU A 116 -26.59 -21.82 13.62
CA GLU A 116 -25.64 -22.55 12.79
C GLU A 116 -24.64 -21.63 12.09
N LYS A 117 -25.12 -20.55 11.45
CA LYS A 117 -24.27 -19.52 10.85
C LYS A 117 -23.34 -18.85 11.88
N ALA A 118 -23.84 -18.60 13.09
CA ALA A 118 -23.03 -18.04 14.15
C ALA A 118 -21.94 -19.01 14.62
N ARG A 119 -22.24 -20.32 14.69
CA ARG A 119 -21.25 -21.36 15.00
C ARG A 119 -20.18 -21.49 13.91
N GLU A 120 -20.58 -21.51 12.64
CA GLU A 120 -19.64 -21.53 11.51
C GLU A 120 -18.72 -20.30 11.53
N ALA A 121 -19.29 -19.10 11.74
CA ALA A 121 -18.53 -17.87 11.84
C ALA A 121 -17.55 -17.89 13.03
N ALA A 122 -17.96 -18.44 14.17
CA ALA A 122 -17.10 -18.59 15.35
C ALA A 122 -15.95 -19.59 15.10
N ILE A 123 -16.22 -20.71 14.43
CA ILE A 123 -15.19 -21.70 14.06
C ILE A 123 -14.17 -21.07 13.09
N LEU A 124 -14.65 -20.35 12.08
CA LEU A 124 -13.79 -19.67 11.11
C LEU A 124 -12.94 -18.58 11.79
N ALA A 125 -13.53 -17.81 12.70
CA ALA A 125 -12.82 -16.80 13.47
C ALA A 125 -11.75 -17.42 14.40
N ALA A 126 -12.07 -18.55 15.05
CA ALA A 126 -11.12 -19.27 15.89
C ALA A 126 -9.97 -19.86 15.07
N ALA A 127 -10.25 -20.45 13.90
CA ALA A 127 -9.23 -20.97 12.99
C ALA A 127 -8.30 -19.85 12.50
N LYS A 128 -8.85 -18.71 12.10
CA LYS A 128 -8.08 -17.53 11.68
C LYS A 128 -7.21 -16.98 12.82
N ALA A 129 -7.75 -16.91 14.04
CA ALA A 129 -7.00 -16.46 15.22
C ALA A 129 -5.84 -17.41 15.58
N LEU A 130 -6.03 -18.72 15.34
CA LEU A 130 -4.97 -19.71 15.52
C LEU A 130 -3.88 -19.58 14.46
N GLU A 131 -4.26 -19.44 13.21
CA GLU A 131 -3.33 -19.23 12.10
C GLU A 131 -2.52 -17.92 12.29
N GLU A 132 -3.17 -16.83 12.71
CA GLU A 132 -2.51 -15.58 13.04
C GLU A 132 -1.49 -15.74 14.18
N LYS A 133 -1.83 -16.49 15.24
CA LYS A 133 -0.89 -16.78 16.33
C LYS A 133 0.30 -17.64 15.91
N GLU A 134 0.14 -18.45 14.89
CA GLU A 134 1.21 -19.33 14.36
C GLU A 134 2.09 -18.64 13.30
N LEU A 135 1.79 -17.39 12.94
CA LEU A 135 2.53 -16.66 11.92
C LEU A 135 4.01 -16.48 12.31
N THR A 136 4.90 -17.07 11.50
CA THR A 136 6.35 -16.97 11.72
C THR A 136 6.91 -15.64 11.25
N VAL A 137 8.07 -15.25 11.79
CA VAL A 137 8.82 -14.05 11.35
C VAL A 137 9.13 -14.12 9.85
N SER A 138 9.43 -15.31 9.31
CA SER A 138 9.73 -15.50 7.88
C SER A 138 8.49 -15.23 7.02
N ALA A 139 7.35 -15.83 7.36
CA ALA A 139 6.11 -15.67 6.61
C ALA A 139 5.62 -14.19 6.64
N TRP A 140 5.69 -13.57 7.82
CA TRP A 140 5.37 -12.15 7.93
C TRP A 140 6.32 -11.25 7.14
N ALA A 141 7.63 -11.50 7.19
CA ALA A 141 8.60 -10.71 6.45
C ALA A 141 8.34 -10.72 4.93
N GLU A 142 7.92 -11.87 4.40
CA GLU A 142 7.58 -12.04 2.99
C GLU A 142 6.32 -11.26 2.61
N LYS A 143 5.26 -11.38 3.41
CA LYS A 143 4.01 -10.61 3.28
C LYS A 143 4.27 -9.11 3.34
N TRP A 144 5.01 -8.66 4.34
CA TRP A 144 5.37 -7.26 4.54
C TRP A 144 6.19 -6.67 3.38
N LEU A 145 7.16 -7.43 2.85
CA LEU A 145 7.92 -6.98 1.67
C LEU A 145 7.01 -6.86 0.44
N GLY A 146 6.04 -7.75 0.25
CA GLY A 146 5.03 -7.65 -0.80
C GLY A 146 4.23 -6.36 -0.69
N GLN A 147 3.70 -6.06 0.49
CA GLN A 147 2.96 -4.81 0.75
C GLN A 147 3.79 -3.55 0.50
N LEU A 148 5.08 -3.58 0.85
CA LEU A 148 5.98 -2.45 0.60
C LEU A 148 6.25 -2.23 -0.90
N ILE A 149 6.21 -3.27 -1.71
CA ILE A 149 6.29 -3.18 -3.18
C ILE A 149 5.03 -2.53 -3.73
N GLU A 150 3.86 -3.02 -3.31
CA GLU A 150 2.55 -2.50 -3.73
C GLU A 150 2.36 -1.02 -3.37
N THR A 151 2.86 -0.60 -2.20
CA THR A 151 2.81 0.80 -1.76
C THR A 151 3.89 1.69 -2.39
N GLY A 152 4.65 1.19 -3.36
CA GLY A 152 5.63 1.97 -4.11
C GLY A 152 6.85 2.40 -3.30
N ARG A 153 7.27 1.60 -2.31
CA ARG A 153 8.50 1.86 -1.56
C ARG A 153 9.72 1.87 -2.49
N SER A 154 10.65 2.79 -2.26
CA SER A 154 11.82 2.92 -3.14
C SER A 154 12.67 1.64 -3.20
N ASP A 155 13.17 1.32 -4.39
CA ASP A 155 14.02 0.15 -4.66
C ASP A 155 15.23 0.03 -3.71
N GLY A 156 15.83 1.15 -3.34
CA GLY A 156 16.96 1.19 -2.41
C GLY A 156 16.56 0.71 -1.01
N THR A 157 15.36 1.09 -0.54
CA THR A 157 14.82 0.65 0.74
C THR A 157 14.48 -0.84 0.69
N LEU A 158 13.78 -1.29 -0.35
CA LEU A 158 13.41 -2.70 -0.54
C LEU A 158 14.64 -3.61 -0.57
N ARG A 159 15.68 -3.23 -1.31
CA ARG A 159 16.97 -3.96 -1.34
C ARG A 159 17.62 -4.04 0.04
N THR A 160 17.63 -2.93 0.76
CA THR A 160 18.21 -2.89 2.12
C THR A 160 17.42 -3.79 3.06
N TYR A 161 16.09 -3.74 3.02
CA TYR A 161 15.23 -4.57 3.86
C TYR A 161 15.41 -6.05 3.52
N ARG A 162 15.30 -6.42 2.24
CA ARG A 162 15.50 -7.81 1.79
C ARG A 162 16.88 -8.35 2.19
N SER A 163 17.94 -7.57 1.95
CA SER A 163 19.31 -7.98 2.29
C SER A 163 19.51 -8.13 3.79
N THR A 164 18.92 -7.22 4.60
CA THR A 164 19.04 -7.29 6.07
C THR A 164 18.22 -8.45 6.63
N LEU A 165 17.02 -8.67 6.11
CA LEU A 165 16.19 -9.82 6.47
C LEU A 165 16.90 -11.12 6.15
N SER A 166 17.29 -11.33 4.88
CA SER A 166 17.85 -12.60 4.43
C SER A 166 19.21 -12.94 5.05
N ARG A 167 20.07 -11.93 5.27
CA ARG A 167 21.44 -12.17 5.79
C ARG A 167 21.54 -12.15 7.31
N HIS A 168 20.62 -11.49 7.99
CA HIS A 168 20.79 -11.22 9.42
C HIS A 168 19.61 -11.64 10.28
N ILE A 169 18.38 -11.34 9.88
CA ILE A 169 17.20 -11.53 10.73
C ILE A 169 16.63 -12.93 10.57
N LEU A 170 16.31 -13.34 9.36
CA LEU A 170 15.66 -14.62 9.09
C LEU A 170 16.50 -15.85 9.46
N PRO A 171 17.83 -15.88 9.30
CA PRO A 171 18.62 -17.00 9.77
C PRO A 171 18.56 -17.23 11.29
N ALA A 172 18.32 -16.17 12.06
CA ALA A 172 18.26 -16.24 13.52
C ALA A 172 16.83 -16.37 14.08
N LEU A 173 15.86 -15.67 13.47
CA LEU A 173 14.51 -15.51 14.00
C LEU A 173 13.42 -16.07 13.10
N GLY A 174 13.72 -16.38 11.83
CA GLY A 174 12.72 -16.66 10.80
C GLY A 174 11.74 -17.80 11.13
N LYS A 175 12.19 -18.82 11.83
CA LYS A 175 11.39 -19.99 12.22
C LYS A 175 10.53 -19.75 13.48
N LYS A 176 10.80 -18.68 14.24
CA LYS A 176 10.03 -18.35 15.43
C LYS A 176 8.71 -17.71 15.06
N ARG A 177 7.68 -17.93 15.84
CA ARG A 177 6.42 -17.19 15.75
C ARG A 177 6.67 -15.73 16.14
N LEU A 178 5.93 -14.80 15.54
CA LEU A 178 6.10 -13.35 15.81
C LEU A 178 6.03 -13.02 17.31
N GLY A 179 5.05 -13.57 18.02
CA GLY A 179 4.86 -13.32 19.45
C GLY A 179 5.87 -14.03 20.37
N GLU A 180 6.61 -15.01 19.86
CA GLU A 180 7.59 -15.79 20.63
C GLU A 180 9.02 -15.22 20.61
N VAL A 181 9.24 -14.18 19.81
CA VAL A 181 10.56 -13.52 19.76
C VAL A 181 10.79 -12.75 21.06
N SER A 182 11.72 -13.23 21.87
CA SER A 182 12.04 -12.65 23.16
C SER A 182 13.12 -11.53 23.07
N GLN A 183 13.28 -10.77 24.16
CA GLN A 183 14.39 -9.81 24.28
C GLN A 183 15.75 -10.49 24.12
N ASP A 184 15.94 -11.67 24.71
CA ASP A 184 17.20 -12.45 24.61
C ASP A 184 17.53 -12.85 23.18
N ASP A 185 16.54 -13.20 22.37
CA ASP A 185 16.74 -13.52 20.97
C ASP A 185 17.27 -12.33 20.18
N VAL A 186 16.67 -11.15 20.42
CA VAL A 186 17.08 -9.90 19.79
C VAL A 186 18.47 -9.47 20.24
N ASP A 187 18.76 -9.58 21.53
CA ASP A 187 20.07 -9.23 22.08
C ASP A 187 21.16 -10.17 21.55
N ARG A 188 20.88 -11.46 21.43
CA ARG A 188 21.78 -12.46 20.84
C ARG A 188 22.02 -12.15 19.36
N LEU A 189 20.96 -11.83 18.61
CA LEU A 189 21.06 -11.40 17.23
C LEU A 189 21.95 -10.18 17.08
N LEU A 190 21.75 -9.13 17.88
CA LEU A 190 22.51 -7.88 17.79
C LEU A 190 23.97 -8.04 18.25
N ARG A 191 24.22 -8.81 19.32
CA ARG A 191 25.58 -9.11 19.79
C ARG A 191 26.42 -9.89 18.76
N SER A 192 25.79 -10.77 17.99
CA SER A 192 26.50 -11.53 16.93
C SER A 192 26.89 -10.67 15.72
N ARG A 193 26.45 -9.40 15.62
CA ARG A 193 26.84 -8.51 14.52
C ARG A 193 28.10 -7.74 14.85
N LYS A 194 29.12 -7.88 13.99
CA LYS A 194 30.48 -7.34 14.24
C LYS A 194 30.51 -5.81 14.27
N THR A 195 29.77 -5.12 13.41
CA THR A 195 29.90 -3.67 13.27
C THR A 195 28.68 -2.92 13.82
N PRO A 196 28.88 -1.73 14.46
CA PRO A 196 27.79 -0.90 14.94
C PRO A 196 26.78 -0.52 13.84
N ALA A 197 27.27 -0.25 12.63
CA ALA A 197 26.42 0.10 11.49
C ALA A 197 25.46 -1.04 11.10
N VAL A 198 25.93 -2.29 11.10
CA VAL A 198 25.08 -3.47 10.84
C VAL A 198 24.08 -3.64 11.97
N ARG A 199 24.48 -3.49 13.23
CA ARG A 199 23.57 -3.55 14.39
C ARG A 199 22.45 -2.53 14.27
N THR A 200 22.78 -1.27 13.99
CA THR A 200 21.80 -0.20 13.79
C THR A 200 20.84 -0.50 12.66
N ASN A 201 21.34 -1.03 11.53
CA ASN A 201 20.50 -1.38 10.39
C ASN A 201 19.55 -2.55 10.71
N VAL A 202 20.06 -3.60 11.35
CA VAL A 202 19.24 -4.75 11.81
C VAL A 202 18.16 -4.28 12.78
N SER A 203 18.51 -3.45 13.80
CA SER A 203 17.54 -2.90 14.75
C SER A 203 16.47 -2.07 14.05
N ARG A 204 16.84 -1.25 13.07
CA ARG A 204 15.91 -0.42 12.32
C ARG A 204 14.94 -1.26 11.48
N VAL A 205 15.45 -2.27 10.77
CA VAL A 205 14.61 -3.15 9.94
C VAL A 205 13.69 -4.01 10.79
N LEU A 206 14.23 -4.59 11.88
CA LEU A 206 13.44 -5.39 12.82
C LEU A 206 12.32 -4.56 13.47
N ARG A 207 12.63 -3.32 13.88
CA ARG A 207 11.62 -2.40 14.40
C ARG A 207 10.52 -2.11 13.37
N SER A 208 10.90 -1.81 12.12
CA SER A 208 9.92 -1.52 11.07
C SER A 208 9.02 -2.72 10.76
N LEU A 209 9.58 -3.92 10.75
CA LEU A 209 8.87 -5.18 10.54
C LEU A 209 7.82 -5.41 11.65
N TYR A 210 8.22 -5.24 12.91
CA TYR A 210 7.33 -5.48 14.05
C TYR A 210 6.31 -4.38 14.28
N LEU A 211 6.65 -3.12 14.01
CA LEU A 211 5.67 -2.04 14.06
C LEU A 211 4.57 -2.24 13.01
N ALA A 212 4.94 -2.69 11.82
CA ALA A 212 3.94 -3.01 10.79
C ALA A 212 3.07 -4.22 11.17
N ALA A 213 3.63 -5.23 11.88
CA ALA A 213 2.86 -6.35 12.40
C ALA A 213 1.85 -5.91 13.47
N VAL A 214 2.28 -5.06 14.39
CA VAL A 214 1.40 -4.50 15.44
C VAL A 214 0.29 -3.63 14.84
N ASP A 215 0.62 -2.77 13.87
CA ASP A 215 -0.33 -1.89 13.19
C ASP A 215 -1.45 -2.67 12.47
N GLN A 216 -1.11 -3.85 11.95
CA GLN A 216 -2.04 -4.72 11.23
C GLN A 216 -2.62 -5.86 12.09
N GLY A 217 -2.27 -5.96 13.37
CA GLY A 217 -2.71 -7.03 14.27
C GLY A 217 -2.15 -8.40 13.94
N GLU A 218 -1.10 -8.49 13.13
CA GLU A 218 -0.51 -9.75 12.65
C GLU A 218 0.18 -10.52 13.78
N GLY A 219 0.01 -11.83 13.76
CA GLY A 219 0.52 -12.70 14.85
C GLY A 219 -0.14 -12.46 16.20
N GLY A 220 -1.29 -11.78 16.24
CA GLY A 220 -1.97 -11.40 17.47
C GLY A 220 -1.21 -10.35 18.31
N LEU A 221 -0.29 -9.62 17.69
CA LEU A 221 0.53 -8.63 18.39
C LEU A 221 -0.25 -7.33 18.66
N THR A 222 -0.31 -6.93 19.91
CA THR A 222 -0.82 -5.61 20.35
C THR A 222 0.32 -4.64 20.68
N ALA A 223 1.53 -5.15 20.86
CA ALA A 223 2.74 -4.38 21.10
C ALA A 223 3.98 -5.15 20.60
N VAL A 224 5.08 -4.45 20.34
CA VAL A 224 6.36 -5.09 20.01
C VAL A 224 6.87 -5.84 21.26
N PRO A 225 7.14 -7.16 21.18
CA PRO A 225 7.45 -7.98 22.37
C PRO A 225 8.85 -7.78 22.94
N PHE A 226 9.62 -6.85 22.40
CA PHE A 226 10.98 -6.55 22.83
C PHE A 226 11.29 -5.04 22.68
N ARG A 227 12.33 -4.61 23.36
CA ARG A 227 12.84 -3.22 23.25
C ARG A 227 14.02 -3.17 22.27
N LEU A 228 14.00 -2.19 21.38
CA LEU A 228 15.09 -1.91 20.46
C LEU A 228 15.65 -0.53 20.77
N HIS A 229 16.90 -0.49 21.22
CA HIS A 229 17.64 0.76 21.26
C HIS A 229 18.17 1.03 19.85
N VAL A 230 17.44 1.81 19.07
CA VAL A 230 17.96 2.37 17.81
C VAL A 230 18.64 3.68 18.17
N PRO A 231 19.97 3.76 18.12
CA PRO A 231 20.66 5.00 18.38
C PRO A 231 20.10 6.10 17.49
N LYS A 232 19.68 7.22 18.09
CA LYS A 232 19.37 8.41 17.30
C LYS A 232 20.63 8.74 16.50
N PRO A 233 20.51 9.09 15.20
CA PRO A 233 21.67 9.60 14.49
C PRO A 233 22.23 10.74 15.32
N GLN A 234 23.45 10.59 15.84
CA GLN A 234 24.13 11.74 16.39
C GLN A 234 24.27 12.71 15.22
N VAL A 235 23.66 13.86 15.34
CA VAL A 235 23.97 14.99 14.46
C VAL A 235 25.44 15.26 14.75
N ALA A 236 26.31 14.72 13.90
CA ALA A 236 27.74 14.96 14.05
C ALA A 236 27.92 16.48 14.03
N ARG A 237 28.38 17.03 15.12
CA ARG A 237 28.80 18.44 15.19
C ARG A 237 29.99 18.57 14.23
N GLY A 238 29.71 18.91 12.97
CA GLY A 238 30.71 19.06 11.96
C GLY A 238 30.96 17.81 11.08
N LEU A 239 31.45 18.04 9.87
CA LEU A 239 31.99 17.00 9.01
C LEU A 239 33.39 16.63 9.49
N ASP A 240 33.67 15.33 9.48
CA ASP A 240 35.03 14.83 9.62
C ASP A 240 35.88 15.44 8.47
N SER A 241 36.91 16.20 8.83
CA SER A 241 37.78 16.90 7.89
C SER A 241 38.40 15.94 6.86
N SER A 242 38.60 14.67 7.24
CA SER A 242 39.08 13.64 6.32
C SER A 242 38.11 13.32 5.15
N LYS A 243 36.88 13.83 5.21
CA LYS A 243 35.86 13.69 4.16
C LYS A 243 35.68 14.94 3.29
N VAL A 244 36.55 15.91 3.47
CA VAL A 244 36.56 17.15 2.66
C VAL A 244 37.90 17.22 1.95
N ALA A 245 37.87 17.16 0.62
CA ALA A 245 39.07 17.25 -0.23
C ALA A 245 39.36 18.71 -0.57
N THR A 246 40.63 19.03 -0.76
CA THR A 246 41.04 20.31 -1.36
C THR A 246 40.71 20.32 -2.88
N PRO A 247 40.64 21.49 -3.55
CA PRO A 247 40.50 21.55 -5.01
C PRO A 247 41.55 20.73 -5.76
N ASP A 248 42.81 20.74 -5.29
CA ASP A 248 43.91 19.96 -5.91
C ASP A 248 43.71 18.46 -5.74
N GLN A 249 43.21 18.03 -4.58
CA GLN A 249 42.85 16.63 -4.37
C GLN A 249 41.68 16.18 -5.24
N VAL A 250 40.69 17.05 -5.46
CA VAL A 250 39.58 16.75 -6.42
C VAL A 250 40.12 16.60 -7.83
N ARG A 251 41.07 17.48 -8.24
CA ARG A 251 41.72 17.42 -9.52
C ARG A 251 42.51 16.10 -9.67
N ALA A 252 43.33 15.75 -8.71
CA ALA A 252 44.10 14.50 -8.70
C ALA A 252 43.20 13.26 -8.79
N LEU A 253 42.04 13.25 -8.10
CA LEU A 253 41.04 12.20 -8.20
C LEU A 253 40.43 12.12 -9.60
N ALA A 254 40.11 13.26 -10.21
CA ALA A 254 39.55 13.33 -11.55
C ALA A 254 40.55 12.85 -12.63
N GLU A 255 41.84 13.23 -12.52
CA GLU A 255 42.93 12.81 -13.39
C GLU A 255 43.31 11.35 -13.21
N ALA A 256 43.09 10.78 -12.04
CA ALA A 256 43.31 9.35 -11.77
C ALA A 256 42.21 8.45 -12.36
N LEU A 257 41.02 8.98 -12.64
CA LEU A 257 39.98 8.26 -13.37
C LEU A 257 40.30 8.13 -14.86
N PRO A 258 39.75 7.14 -15.58
CA PRO A 258 39.75 7.14 -17.02
C PRO A 258 39.14 8.43 -17.60
N ASP A 259 39.67 8.97 -18.69
CA ASP A 259 39.26 10.23 -19.31
C ASP A 259 37.73 10.36 -19.44
N TYR A 260 37.05 9.29 -19.86
CA TYR A 260 35.60 9.29 -20.05
C TYR A 260 34.80 9.32 -18.74
N LEU A 261 35.46 9.21 -17.57
CA LEU A 261 34.84 9.29 -16.23
C LEU A 261 35.31 10.52 -15.41
N SER A 262 36.37 11.22 -15.88
CA SER A 262 36.99 12.33 -15.15
C SER A 262 35.96 13.42 -14.78
N LEU A 263 35.06 13.76 -15.69
CA LEU A 263 33.99 14.74 -15.47
C LEU A 263 33.05 14.37 -14.30
N ALA A 264 32.90 13.08 -13.98
CA ALA A 264 32.04 12.62 -12.89
C ALA A 264 32.50 13.16 -11.53
N ALA A 265 33.82 13.26 -11.31
CA ALA A 265 34.37 13.81 -10.07
C ALA A 265 34.04 15.30 -9.92
N TYR A 266 34.19 16.07 -10.99
CA TYR A 266 33.85 17.51 -11.00
C TYR A 266 32.36 17.75 -10.81
N LEU A 267 31.50 16.96 -11.47
CA LEU A 267 30.04 17.05 -11.28
C LEU A 267 29.64 16.73 -9.85
N ALA A 268 30.26 15.74 -9.22
CA ALA A 268 29.97 15.42 -7.83
C ALA A 268 30.47 16.51 -6.87
N ALA A 269 31.65 17.05 -7.09
CA ALA A 269 32.25 18.11 -6.24
C ALA A 269 31.57 19.46 -6.49
N ILE A 270 31.56 19.98 -7.72
CA ILE A 270 31.11 21.33 -8.01
C ILE A 270 29.58 21.43 -7.99
N MET A 271 28.86 20.47 -8.60
CA MET A 271 27.40 20.47 -8.65
C MET A 271 26.75 19.72 -7.47
N SER A 272 27.55 19.17 -6.56
CA SER A 272 27.09 18.44 -5.38
C SER A 272 26.14 17.29 -5.70
N LEU A 273 26.40 16.53 -6.78
CA LEU A 273 25.55 15.43 -7.23
C LEU A 273 25.84 14.12 -6.48
N ARG A 274 24.82 13.30 -6.33
CA ARG A 274 24.97 11.90 -5.89
C ARG A 274 25.38 11.02 -7.05
N LEU A 275 26.08 9.90 -6.81
CA LEU A 275 26.53 9.00 -7.89
C LEU A 275 25.38 8.58 -8.83
N GLY A 276 24.23 8.18 -8.27
CA GLY A 276 23.07 7.82 -9.10
C GLY A 276 22.56 8.96 -9.97
N GLU A 277 22.64 10.21 -9.48
CA GLU A 277 22.29 11.42 -10.25
C GLU A 277 23.32 11.63 -11.37
N VAL A 278 24.63 11.56 -11.06
CA VAL A 278 25.73 11.67 -12.05
C VAL A 278 25.56 10.67 -13.18
N LEU A 279 25.41 9.39 -12.84
CA LEU A 279 25.24 8.31 -13.84
C LEU A 279 23.89 8.40 -14.58
N GLY A 280 22.90 9.08 -13.98
CA GLY A 280 21.58 9.31 -14.57
C GLY A 280 21.49 10.47 -15.52
N LEU A 281 22.55 11.30 -15.62
CA LEU A 281 22.55 12.46 -16.51
C LEU A 281 22.54 12.06 -17.99
N GLN A 282 21.88 12.88 -18.78
CA GLN A 282 21.78 12.78 -20.23
C GLN A 282 22.23 14.08 -20.88
N ARG A 283 22.59 14.04 -22.16
CA ARG A 283 22.99 15.22 -22.94
C ARG A 283 22.02 16.40 -22.79
N GLY A 284 20.71 16.13 -22.85
CA GLY A 284 19.66 17.15 -22.78
C GLY A 284 19.34 17.66 -21.38
N ASP A 285 20.11 17.30 -20.37
CA ASP A 285 19.98 17.86 -19.03
C ASP A 285 20.78 19.17 -18.85
N PHE A 286 21.65 19.49 -19.80
CA PHE A 286 22.37 20.74 -19.85
C PHE A 286 21.71 21.67 -20.87
N GLU A 287 21.49 22.91 -20.47
CA GLU A 287 20.96 23.99 -21.30
C GLU A 287 21.94 25.18 -21.28
N ASP A 288 21.96 25.95 -22.36
CA ASP A 288 22.74 27.20 -22.54
C ASP A 288 24.26 27.07 -22.29
N LEU A 289 24.82 25.86 -22.54
CA LEU A 289 26.25 25.60 -22.36
C LEU A 289 27.15 26.54 -23.18
N ASP A 290 26.69 27.05 -24.33
CA ASP A 290 27.43 27.94 -25.21
C ASP A 290 27.21 29.43 -24.89
N SER A 291 26.38 29.74 -23.90
CA SER A 291 26.07 31.08 -23.44
C SER A 291 26.79 31.36 -22.11
N PRO A 292 27.84 32.19 -22.09
CA PRO A 292 28.63 32.44 -20.88
C PRO A 292 27.74 32.89 -19.70
N GLY A 293 27.88 32.24 -18.56
CA GLY A 293 27.16 32.56 -17.34
C GLY A 293 25.69 32.13 -17.30
N LEU A 294 25.13 31.59 -18.39
CA LEU A 294 23.72 31.18 -18.47
C LEU A 294 23.55 29.64 -18.36
N ALA A 295 24.63 28.89 -18.42
CA ALA A 295 24.60 27.44 -18.41
C ALA A 295 23.88 26.86 -17.14
N VAL A 296 22.93 25.97 -17.36
CA VAL A 296 22.20 25.29 -16.26
C VAL A 296 22.21 23.79 -16.45
N LEU A 297 22.14 23.09 -15.31
CA LEU A 297 21.98 21.64 -15.22
C LEU A 297 20.65 21.30 -14.56
N HIS A 298 19.85 20.52 -15.25
CA HIS A 298 18.61 19.96 -14.74
C HIS A 298 18.84 18.56 -14.14
N ILE A 299 18.44 18.35 -12.90
CA ILE A 299 18.50 17.06 -12.22
C ILE A 299 17.10 16.49 -12.21
N ARG A 300 16.81 15.61 -13.18
CA ARG A 300 15.47 15.05 -13.44
C ARG A 300 15.36 13.57 -13.04
N ARG A 301 16.49 12.87 -12.93
CA ARG A 301 16.52 11.40 -12.71
C ARG A 301 17.79 10.94 -12.02
N GLN A 302 17.76 9.69 -11.60
CA GLN A 302 18.93 8.95 -11.15
C GLN A 302 19.00 7.59 -11.85
N TRP A 303 20.20 7.04 -11.97
CA TRP A 303 20.42 5.68 -12.48
C TRP A 303 20.61 4.69 -11.37
N ASN A 304 19.77 3.65 -11.35
CA ASN A 304 19.88 2.50 -10.46
C ASN A 304 20.31 1.29 -11.27
N SER A 305 21.60 0.91 -11.20
CA SER A 305 22.11 -0.26 -11.91
C SER A 305 21.64 -1.60 -11.34
N LYS A 306 21.00 -1.59 -10.17
CA LYS A 306 20.43 -2.75 -9.47
C LYS A 306 19.06 -2.40 -8.92
N ALA A 307 18.08 -2.25 -9.80
CA ALA A 307 16.69 -2.05 -9.36
C ALA A 307 16.16 -3.30 -8.64
N TYR A 308 15.20 -3.11 -7.76
CA TYR A 308 14.53 -4.23 -7.09
C TYR A 308 13.78 -5.06 -8.14
N GLY A 309 13.99 -6.39 -8.15
CA GLY A 309 13.43 -7.27 -9.18
C GLY A 309 14.41 -7.63 -10.31
N GLY A 310 15.65 -7.10 -10.29
CA GLY A 310 16.73 -7.51 -11.20
C GLY A 310 16.70 -6.77 -12.52
N GLY A 311 17.24 -5.59 -12.57
CA GLY A 311 17.42 -4.81 -13.79
C GLY A 311 18.03 -3.46 -13.44
N ALA A 312 18.52 -2.76 -14.47
CA ALA A 312 18.97 -1.39 -14.31
C ALA A 312 17.91 -0.45 -14.89
N ALA A 313 17.54 0.57 -14.15
CA ALA A 313 16.50 1.51 -14.58
C ALA A 313 16.78 2.95 -14.15
N TYR A 314 16.29 3.89 -14.93
CA TYR A 314 16.10 5.25 -14.46
C TYR A 314 14.95 5.29 -13.44
N SER A 315 15.12 6.09 -12.43
CA SER A 315 14.06 6.42 -11.46
C SER A 315 14.08 7.91 -11.14
N ALA A 316 13.00 8.41 -10.58
CA ALA A 316 13.00 9.75 -10.01
C ALA A 316 14.12 9.88 -8.96
N PRO A 317 14.73 11.04 -8.80
CA PRO A 317 15.63 11.29 -7.68
C PRO A 317 14.90 11.06 -6.37
N LYS A 318 15.66 10.87 -5.29
CA LYS A 318 15.05 10.75 -3.95
C LYS A 318 14.07 11.92 -3.77
N ALA A 319 12.84 11.62 -3.36
CA ALA A 319 11.72 12.56 -3.33
C ALA A 319 12.15 14.00 -2.92
N GLY A 320 11.90 14.99 -3.79
CA GLY A 320 12.28 16.39 -3.64
C GLY A 320 13.77 16.71 -3.87
N SER A 321 14.52 15.81 -4.53
CA SER A 321 15.91 16.07 -4.95
C SER A 321 16.01 16.45 -6.43
N GLU A 322 14.92 16.72 -7.12
CA GLU A 322 14.90 17.37 -8.43
C GLU A 322 15.31 18.83 -8.29
N GLY A 323 15.87 19.41 -9.35
CA GLY A 323 16.27 20.82 -9.31
C GLY A 323 17.05 21.27 -10.51
N VAL A 324 17.23 22.58 -10.61
CA VAL A 324 18.04 23.25 -11.61
C VAL A 324 19.19 23.94 -10.90
N LEU A 325 20.40 23.76 -11.39
CA LEU A 325 21.61 24.35 -10.81
C LEU A 325 22.38 25.14 -11.89
N ALA A 326 22.83 26.33 -11.54
CA ALA A 326 23.78 27.10 -12.38
C ALA A 326 25.11 26.34 -12.52
N VAL A 327 25.61 26.22 -13.72
CA VAL A 327 26.89 25.57 -14.07
C VAL A 327 27.95 26.64 -14.23
N PRO A 328 29.06 26.61 -13.46
CA PRO A 328 30.18 27.55 -13.67
C PRO A 328 30.80 27.38 -15.06
N GLU A 329 31.34 28.47 -15.63
CA GLU A 329 31.86 28.47 -17.00
C GLU A 329 32.98 27.44 -17.22
N GLU A 330 33.87 27.31 -16.26
CA GLU A 330 34.97 26.32 -16.32
C GLU A 330 34.47 24.89 -16.42
N LEU A 331 33.36 24.60 -15.71
CA LEU A 331 32.71 23.31 -15.79
C LEU A 331 31.89 23.17 -17.09
N ALA A 332 31.24 24.23 -17.56
CA ALA A 332 30.51 24.21 -18.82
C ALA A 332 31.48 23.89 -20.00
N ALA A 333 32.68 24.43 -20.00
CA ALA A 333 33.70 24.11 -20.99
C ALA A 333 34.11 22.62 -20.95
N GLN A 334 34.27 22.05 -19.74
CA GLN A 334 34.56 20.61 -19.58
C GLN A 334 33.38 19.73 -20.03
N VAL A 335 32.16 20.12 -19.73
CA VAL A 335 30.95 19.42 -20.18
C VAL A 335 30.87 19.44 -21.71
N ARG A 336 31.08 20.61 -22.39
CA ARG A 336 31.11 20.68 -23.85
C ARG A 336 32.12 19.72 -24.46
N ALA A 337 33.36 19.71 -23.95
CA ALA A 337 34.41 18.80 -24.41
C ALA A 337 34.00 17.31 -24.22
N HIS A 338 33.45 16.96 -23.08
CA HIS A 338 32.97 15.62 -22.77
C HIS A 338 31.82 15.18 -23.69
N LEU A 339 30.81 16.08 -23.89
CA LEU A 339 29.69 15.82 -24.79
C LEU A 339 30.13 15.58 -26.24
N LYS A 340 31.15 16.32 -26.70
CA LYS A 340 31.71 16.16 -28.05
C LYS A 340 32.45 14.81 -28.21
N ARG A 341 33.22 14.40 -27.19
CA ARG A 341 34.13 13.27 -27.30
C ARG A 341 33.48 11.92 -26.98
N TRP A 342 32.55 11.88 -26.01
CA TRP A 342 32.10 10.63 -25.40
C TRP A 342 30.59 10.35 -25.50
N VAL A 343 29.77 11.36 -25.83
CA VAL A 343 28.32 11.27 -25.69
C VAL A 343 27.62 11.30 -27.03
N GLY A 344 26.69 10.37 -27.25
CA GLY A 344 25.89 10.32 -28.48
C GLY A 344 25.08 11.61 -28.70
N GLY A 345 24.65 11.87 -29.95
CA GLY A 345 24.04 13.15 -30.38
C GLY A 345 22.59 13.37 -29.88
N LYS A 346 21.89 12.34 -29.40
CA LYS A 346 20.49 12.49 -28.97
C LYS A 346 20.41 13.15 -27.58
N LYS A 347 19.38 13.96 -27.33
CA LYS A 347 19.12 14.56 -25.99
C LYS A 347 19.05 13.50 -24.89
N THR A 348 18.59 12.29 -25.21
CA THR A 348 18.48 11.16 -24.27
C THR A 348 19.74 10.33 -24.14
N SER A 349 20.83 10.66 -24.87
CA SER A 349 22.10 9.93 -24.75
C SER A 349 22.69 10.08 -23.35
N PRO A 350 23.05 8.97 -22.68
CA PRO A 350 23.67 9.03 -21.35
C PRO A 350 24.95 9.85 -21.35
N LEU A 351 25.19 10.66 -20.33
CA LEU A 351 26.42 11.43 -20.16
C LEU A 351 27.65 10.52 -19.96
N PHE A 352 27.44 9.40 -19.25
CA PHE A 352 28.43 8.37 -19.02
C PHE A 352 27.90 7.05 -19.61
N PRO A 353 28.09 6.82 -20.94
CA PRO A 353 27.55 5.64 -21.59
C PRO A 353 28.30 4.36 -21.17
N SER A 354 27.58 3.24 -21.17
CA SER A 354 28.20 1.93 -21.01
C SER A 354 29.05 1.57 -22.24
N VAL A 355 30.22 0.97 -22.00
CA VAL A 355 31.12 0.50 -23.08
C VAL A 355 30.44 -0.58 -23.92
N ARG A 356 29.58 -1.41 -23.34
CA ARG A 356 28.89 -2.52 -24.04
C ARG A 356 27.67 -2.07 -24.83
N ASP A 357 27.01 -1.00 -24.36
CA ASP A 357 25.78 -0.47 -24.95
C ASP A 357 25.68 1.02 -24.65
N SER A 358 26.07 1.83 -25.64
CA SER A 358 26.10 3.30 -25.51
C SER A 358 24.74 3.94 -25.31
N SER A 359 23.64 3.21 -25.53
CA SER A 359 22.27 3.70 -25.23
C SER A 359 21.93 3.65 -23.75
N ARG A 360 22.73 2.95 -22.95
CA ARG A 360 22.53 2.76 -21.50
C ARG A 360 23.65 3.45 -20.71
N PRO A 361 23.35 3.94 -19.49
CA PRO A 361 24.37 4.45 -18.59
C PRO A 361 25.33 3.35 -18.13
N LEU A 362 26.52 3.76 -17.75
CA LEU A 362 27.51 2.95 -17.09
C LEU A 362 26.93 2.29 -15.83
N SER A 363 27.30 1.03 -15.56
CA SER A 363 26.88 0.38 -14.31
C SER A 363 27.59 0.98 -13.11
N GLN A 364 26.89 1.09 -12.00
CA GLN A 364 27.46 1.55 -10.73
C GLN A 364 28.63 0.64 -10.28
N THR A 365 28.54 -0.65 -10.54
CA THR A 365 29.61 -1.60 -10.16
C THR A 365 30.92 -1.29 -10.89
N LEU A 366 30.87 -1.06 -12.20
CA LEU A 366 32.08 -0.70 -12.97
C LEU A 366 32.59 0.68 -12.52
N PHE A 367 31.71 1.65 -12.29
CA PHE A 367 32.13 2.95 -11.77
C PHE A 367 32.82 2.82 -10.40
N ASP A 368 32.29 1.99 -9.50
CA ASP A 368 32.87 1.76 -8.17
C ASP A 368 34.26 1.08 -8.25
N GLU A 369 34.49 0.25 -9.25
CA GLU A 369 35.79 -0.38 -9.53
C GLU A 369 36.82 0.67 -9.98
N GLU A 370 36.48 1.50 -10.97
CA GLU A 370 37.34 2.58 -11.46
C GLU A 370 37.61 3.62 -10.35
N TRP A 371 36.57 4.00 -9.59
CA TRP A 371 36.74 4.91 -8.46
C TRP A 371 37.67 4.37 -7.40
N ARG A 372 37.61 3.05 -7.11
CA ARG A 372 38.49 2.41 -6.13
C ARG A 372 39.97 2.44 -6.59
N ALA A 373 40.21 2.23 -7.86
CA ALA A 373 41.57 2.36 -8.44
C ALA A 373 42.02 3.85 -8.40
N ALA A 374 41.18 4.79 -8.83
CA ALA A 374 41.50 6.19 -8.91
C ALA A 374 41.88 6.79 -7.54
N ARG A 375 41.08 6.53 -6.49
CA ARG A 375 41.35 7.06 -5.16
C ARG A 375 42.64 6.52 -4.53
N VAL A 376 43.02 5.28 -4.85
CA VAL A 376 44.33 4.72 -4.43
C VAL A 376 45.46 5.43 -5.16
N LYS A 377 45.35 5.62 -6.48
CA LYS A 377 46.31 6.35 -7.30
C LYS A 377 46.48 7.80 -6.87
N ALA A 378 45.42 8.45 -6.46
CA ALA A 378 45.41 9.81 -5.93
C ALA A 378 45.88 9.91 -4.47
N GLY A 379 46.29 8.83 -3.81
CA GLY A 379 46.75 8.83 -2.41
C GLY A 379 45.63 8.96 -1.38
N MET A 380 44.38 8.73 -1.76
CA MET A 380 43.17 8.90 -0.92
C MET A 380 42.35 7.60 -0.78
N PRO A 381 42.96 6.47 -0.32
CA PRO A 381 42.33 5.15 -0.43
C PRO A 381 41.02 4.96 0.35
N SER A 382 40.78 5.78 1.36
CA SER A 382 39.54 5.75 2.15
C SER A 382 38.45 6.72 1.67
N PHE A 383 38.76 7.62 0.72
CA PHE A 383 37.87 8.66 0.23
C PHE A 383 36.77 8.06 -0.68
N ARG A 384 35.50 8.28 -0.34
CA ARG A 384 34.38 7.73 -1.09
C ARG A 384 33.89 8.74 -2.14
N PHE A 385 33.32 8.29 -3.22
CA PHE A 385 32.74 9.18 -4.24
C PHE A 385 31.72 10.17 -3.64
N HIS A 386 30.92 9.72 -2.66
CA HIS A 386 29.97 10.59 -1.98
C HIS A 386 30.63 11.73 -1.15
N ASP A 387 31.89 11.54 -0.78
CA ASP A 387 32.62 12.56 -0.03
C ASP A 387 32.99 13.79 -0.93
N LEU A 388 33.00 13.63 -2.28
CA LEU A 388 33.07 14.75 -3.20
C LEU A 388 31.88 15.71 -3.06
N ARG A 389 30.67 15.19 -2.90
CA ARG A 389 29.49 16.00 -2.64
C ARG A 389 29.60 16.72 -1.28
N HIS A 390 30.12 16.06 -0.27
CA HIS A 390 30.41 16.70 1.01
C HIS A 390 31.42 17.83 0.84
N THR A 391 32.48 17.60 0.07
CA THR A 391 33.48 18.61 -0.31
C THR A 391 32.81 19.83 -0.96
N GLY A 392 32.03 19.62 -2.01
CA GLY A 392 31.38 20.71 -2.71
C GLY A 392 30.45 21.55 -1.85
N LEU A 393 29.62 20.91 -1.01
CA LEU A 393 28.72 21.65 -0.12
C LEU A 393 29.48 22.38 1.00
N THR A 394 30.60 21.84 1.47
CA THR A 394 31.48 22.51 2.46
C THR A 394 32.16 23.74 1.83
N LEU A 395 32.76 23.61 0.66
CA LEU A 395 33.37 24.72 -0.05
C LEU A 395 32.34 25.81 -0.41
N TYR A 396 31.14 25.41 -0.82
CA TYR A 396 30.05 26.33 -1.11
C TYR A 396 29.57 27.10 0.14
N ALA A 397 29.49 26.41 1.28
CA ALA A 397 29.22 27.08 2.57
C ALA A 397 30.36 28.03 2.97
N GLN A 398 31.63 27.61 2.78
CA GLN A 398 32.79 28.47 3.05
C GLN A 398 32.86 29.69 2.13
N ALA A 399 32.35 29.60 0.88
CA ALA A 399 32.23 30.72 -0.01
C ALA A 399 31.18 31.78 0.38
N GLY A 400 30.40 31.54 1.43
CA GLY A 400 29.45 32.50 1.95
C GLY A 400 27.97 32.13 1.77
N ALA A 401 27.68 30.96 1.24
CA ALA A 401 26.32 30.56 1.04
C ALA A 401 25.50 30.45 2.35
N THR A 402 24.29 30.95 2.30
CA THR A 402 23.30 30.83 3.39
C THR A 402 22.84 29.39 3.55
N LEU A 403 22.22 29.06 4.68
CA LEU A 403 21.65 27.74 4.91
C LEU A 403 20.65 27.34 3.83
N SER A 404 19.80 28.27 3.38
CA SER A 404 18.82 28.05 2.32
C SER A 404 19.48 27.72 0.98
N GLU A 405 20.56 28.42 0.62
CA GLU A 405 21.33 28.17 -0.61
C GLU A 405 22.05 26.82 -0.56
N ILE A 406 22.62 26.45 0.60
CA ILE A 406 23.23 25.13 0.80
C ILE A 406 22.16 24.02 0.68
N MET A 407 20.98 24.24 1.27
CA MET A 407 19.85 23.31 1.13
C MET A 407 19.42 23.16 -0.33
N ALA A 408 19.26 24.26 -1.04
CA ALA A 408 18.88 24.27 -2.46
C ALA A 408 19.93 23.55 -3.32
N ARG A 409 21.22 23.91 -3.20
CA ARG A 409 22.31 23.27 -3.96
C ARG A 409 22.46 21.79 -3.63
N GLY A 410 22.33 21.42 -2.35
CA GLY A 410 22.34 20.04 -1.90
C GLY A 410 21.03 19.32 -2.13
N ARG A 411 19.96 20.02 -2.47
CA ARG A 411 18.60 19.45 -2.57
C ARG A 411 18.25 18.67 -1.30
N HIS A 412 18.45 19.34 -0.14
CA HIS A 412 18.17 18.80 1.18
C HIS A 412 16.79 19.25 1.64
N LYS A 413 15.94 18.29 2.08
CA LYS A 413 14.62 18.59 2.67
C LYS A 413 14.68 19.04 4.13
N HIS A 414 15.71 18.61 4.83
CA HIS A 414 15.85 18.80 6.27
C HIS A 414 17.06 19.68 6.58
N PRO A 415 16.86 20.79 7.30
CA PRO A 415 17.94 21.71 7.66
C PRO A 415 19.10 21.04 8.40
N GLU A 416 18.81 20.03 9.25
CA GLU A 416 19.80 19.30 10.03
C GLU A 416 20.88 18.63 9.16
N VAL A 417 20.54 18.33 7.89
CA VAL A 417 21.50 17.77 6.96
C VAL A 417 22.43 18.86 6.41
N ALA A 418 21.93 20.08 6.23
CA ALA A 418 22.70 21.19 5.66
C ALA A 418 23.53 21.94 6.72
N VAL A 419 23.05 22.04 7.95
CA VAL A 419 23.78 22.67 9.08
C VAL A 419 25.17 22.07 9.28
N ARG A 420 25.37 20.78 8.98
CA ARG A 420 26.69 20.13 9.09
C ARG A 420 27.77 20.71 8.20
N TYR A 421 27.42 21.48 7.17
CA TYR A 421 28.34 22.14 6.25
C TYR A 421 28.69 23.55 6.70
N GLN A 422 27.92 24.14 7.62
CA GLN A 422 28.18 25.46 8.17
C GLN A 422 29.11 25.34 9.38
N HIS A 423 30.40 25.53 9.17
CA HIS A 423 31.39 25.59 10.23
C HIS A 423 31.79 27.04 10.45
N ALA A 424 31.64 27.53 11.69
CA ALA A 424 32.26 28.77 12.10
C ALA A 424 33.77 28.53 12.22
N THR A 425 34.55 29.11 11.34
CA THR A 425 36.01 29.17 11.47
C THR A 425 36.41 30.58 11.84
N LEU A 426 37.51 30.73 12.60
CA LEU A 426 38.04 32.04 12.97
C LEU A 426 38.42 32.88 11.73
N GLU A 427 38.88 32.22 10.65
CA GLU A 427 39.18 32.86 9.38
C GLU A 427 37.95 33.50 8.77
N ARG A 428 36.81 32.78 8.78
CA ARG A 428 35.56 33.30 8.30
C ARG A 428 34.96 34.38 9.17
N ASP A 429 35.11 34.26 10.49
CA ASP A 429 34.70 35.31 11.41
C ASP A 429 35.48 36.61 11.15
N ARG A 430 36.79 36.51 10.93
CA ARG A 430 37.62 37.67 10.54
C ARG A 430 37.15 38.28 9.19
N ALA A 431 36.87 37.48 8.20
CA ALA A 431 36.37 37.97 6.92
C ALA A 431 35.03 38.70 7.06
N ASN A 432 34.08 38.10 7.79
CA ASN A 432 32.78 38.71 8.07
C ASN A 432 32.94 40.00 8.93
N ALA A 433 33.81 40.02 9.92
CA ALA A 433 34.09 41.20 10.74
C ALA A 433 34.69 42.32 9.90
N ALA A 434 35.58 42.02 8.94
CA ALA A 434 36.14 43.02 8.03
C ALA A 434 35.03 43.65 7.13
N VAL A 435 34.10 42.85 6.62
CA VAL A 435 32.94 43.35 5.82
C VAL A 435 32.06 44.24 6.71
N LEU A 436 31.79 43.83 7.94
CA LEU A 436 31.00 44.64 8.88
C LEU A 436 31.74 45.94 9.23
N GLY A 437 33.05 45.90 9.52
CA GLY A 437 33.83 47.08 9.78
C GLY A 437 33.79 48.09 8.63
N ALA A 438 33.92 47.61 7.37
CA ALA A 438 33.84 48.46 6.21
C ALA A 438 32.44 49.08 5.95
N ALA A 439 31.38 48.49 6.49
CA ALA A 439 30.01 49.02 6.38
C ALA A 439 29.73 50.15 7.42
N PHE A 440 30.55 50.26 8.47
CA PHE A 440 30.39 51.25 9.55
C PHE A 440 31.51 52.29 9.59
N GLY A 441 32.56 52.19 8.80
CA GLY A 441 33.65 53.12 8.64
C GLY A 441 33.58 53.80 7.31
#